data_892dee6af28472b7efdfff787a503d10
#
_entry.id   892dee6af28472b7efdfff787a503d10
#
_cell.length_a   1.000
_cell.length_b   1.000
_cell.length_c   1.000
_cell.angle_alpha   90.00
_cell.angle_beta   90.00
_cell.angle_gamma   90.00
#
_symmetry.space_group_name_H-M   'P 1'
#
loop_
_entity.id
_entity.type
_entity.pdbx_description
1 polymer ?
#
loop_
_entity_poly.entity_id
_entity_poly.type
_entity_poly.pdbx_seq_one_letter_code
_entity_poly.pdbx_strand_id
1 'polypeptide(L)'
;EAIACNKHKIIYFSATSVYGDGEIDEETKPDPKHNRGLIRLNAEKEWIKTNSNISIFRIAGIYGLKRHPMIRYLEGNKEIIVKKDYIPNRIHVEDLSSIAIQFLTKNLNCKIVNICDQNKISSYEAVKHVTDKLKLEEPLIIKYNPNKISDSLRSFYEFNRIIKCKVIENQLKYKYKHPDYTKALLTLTKKLIKTQMNSRIN
;
A
#
# COMPACT_ATOMS: atom_id res chain seq x y z
N GLU A 1 -22.77 -14.00 -14.63
CA GLU A 1 -23.61 -13.27 -15.62
C GLU A 1 -23.54 -11.74 -15.44
N ALA A 2 -23.77 -11.17 -14.25
CA ALA A 2 -23.72 -9.71 -14.03
C ALA A 2 -22.34 -9.08 -14.33
N ILE A 3 -21.25 -9.81 -14.13
CA ILE A 3 -19.87 -9.35 -14.35
C ILE A 3 -19.51 -9.32 -15.83
N ALA A 4 -20.06 -10.23 -16.64
CA ALA A 4 -19.84 -10.27 -18.08
C ALA A 4 -20.62 -9.17 -18.84
N CYS A 5 -21.52 -8.46 -18.15
CA CYS A 5 -22.28 -7.37 -18.75
C CYS A 5 -21.43 -6.08 -18.79
N ASN A 6 -21.01 -5.65 -19.98
CA ASN A 6 -20.22 -4.42 -20.18
C ASN A 6 -20.97 -3.11 -19.84
N LYS A 7 -22.18 -3.19 -19.28
CA LYS A 7 -22.98 -2.00 -18.87
C LYS A 7 -22.39 -1.28 -17.66
N HIS A 8 -21.69 -2.00 -16.79
CA HIS A 8 -21.15 -1.42 -15.56
C HIS A 8 -19.62 -1.30 -15.62
N LYS A 9 -19.13 -0.18 -15.13
CA LYS A 9 -17.71 -0.01 -14.90
C LYS A 9 -17.28 -0.81 -13.67
N ILE A 10 -16.21 -1.58 -13.81
CA ILE A 10 -15.65 -2.43 -12.75
C ILE A 10 -14.25 -1.96 -12.40
N ILE A 11 -13.93 -1.93 -11.12
CA ILE A 11 -12.56 -1.80 -10.63
C ILE A 11 -12.14 -3.12 -10.01
N TYR A 12 -11.10 -3.74 -10.53
CA TYR A 12 -10.45 -4.90 -9.90
C TYR A 12 -9.27 -4.44 -9.05
N PHE A 13 -9.29 -4.73 -7.76
CA PHE A 13 -8.21 -4.40 -6.84
C PHE A 13 -7.09 -5.45 -6.93
N SER A 14 -6.07 -5.13 -7.70
CA SER A 14 -4.83 -5.87 -7.84
C SER A 14 -3.76 -5.32 -6.89
N ALA A 15 -2.49 -5.62 -7.13
CA ALA A 15 -1.38 -5.17 -6.30
C ALA A 15 -0.13 -4.85 -7.13
N THR A 16 0.72 -3.97 -6.62
CA THR A 16 2.01 -3.62 -7.24
C THR A 16 3.02 -4.79 -7.26
N SER A 17 2.70 -5.91 -6.62
CA SER A 17 3.52 -7.13 -6.67
C SER A 17 3.60 -7.79 -8.05
N VAL A 18 2.79 -7.36 -9.01
CA VAL A 18 2.87 -7.78 -10.42
C VAL A 18 4.08 -7.18 -11.14
N TYR A 19 4.71 -6.17 -10.57
CA TYR A 19 5.90 -5.52 -11.14
C TYR A 19 7.21 -6.10 -10.60
N GLY A 20 8.27 -5.97 -11.39
CA GLY A 20 9.66 -6.18 -10.98
C GLY A 20 10.24 -5.02 -10.20
N ASP A 21 11.53 -4.78 -10.37
CA ASP A 21 12.33 -3.75 -9.69
C ASP A 21 12.38 -2.43 -10.48
N GLY A 22 12.77 -1.32 -9.83
CA GLY A 22 13.06 -0.04 -10.46
C GLY A 22 11.92 0.97 -10.50
N GLU A 23 12.04 1.95 -11.43
CA GLU A 23 11.00 2.96 -11.66
C GLU A 23 9.84 2.37 -12.48
N ILE A 24 8.64 2.58 -12.00
CA ILE A 24 7.43 1.91 -12.48
C ILE A 24 6.30 2.92 -12.64
N ASP A 25 5.63 2.89 -13.77
CA ASP A 25 4.38 3.61 -14.04
C ASP A 25 3.31 2.67 -14.63
N GLU A 26 2.19 3.23 -15.09
CA GLU A 26 1.08 2.45 -15.64
C GLU A 26 1.39 1.80 -17.00
N GLU A 27 2.42 2.28 -17.71
CA GLU A 27 2.87 1.72 -19.01
C GLU A 27 3.91 0.60 -18.83
N THR A 28 4.49 0.50 -17.62
CA THR A 28 5.50 -0.51 -17.31
C THR A 28 4.92 -1.92 -17.43
N LYS A 29 5.58 -2.78 -18.21
CA LYS A 29 5.17 -4.18 -18.35
C LYS A 29 5.30 -4.92 -17.02
N PRO A 30 4.30 -5.73 -16.64
CA PRO A 30 4.40 -6.60 -15.47
C PRO A 30 5.57 -7.59 -15.60
N ASP A 31 6.30 -7.76 -14.50
CA ASP A 31 7.42 -8.70 -14.38
C ASP A 31 7.43 -9.32 -12.96
N PRO A 32 6.40 -10.11 -12.62
CA PRO A 32 6.30 -10.68 -11.28
C PRO A 32 7.36 -11.76 -11.07
N LYS A 33 8.17 -11.62 -10.02
CA LYS A 33 9.25 -12.56 -9.68
C LYS A 33 8.82 -13.62 -8.66
N HIS A 34 7.64 -13.48 -8.06
CA HIS A 34 7.10 -14.40 -7.05
C HIS A 34 5.74 -14.94 -7.44
N ASN A 35 5.42 -16.13 -6.97
CA ASN A 35 4.15 -16.81 -7.25
C ASN A 35 2.92 -15.94 -6.92
N ARG A 36 2.94 -15.16 -5.83
CA ARG A 36 1.85 -14.22 -5.49
C ARG A 36 1.62 -13.17 -6.58
N GLY A 37 2.68 -12.63 -7.17
CA GLY A 37 2.60 -11.68 -8.28
C GLY A 37 2.07 -12.34 -9.56
N LEU A 38 2.52 -13.57 -9.87
CA LEU A 38 2.05 -14.35 -11.01
C LEU A 38 0.56 -14.65 -10.92
N ILE A 39 0.09 -15.15 -9.77
CA ILE A 39 -1.34 -15.42 -9.52
C ILE A 39 -2.16 -14.13 -9.72
N ARG A 40 -1.68 -13.01 -9.18
CA ARG A 40 -2.35 -11.72 -9.30
C ARG A 40 -2.42 -11.25 -10.77
N LEU A 41 -1.32 -11.37 -11.50
CA LEU A 41 -1.27 -11.01 -12.93
C LEU A 41 -2.18 -11.91 -13.78
N ASN A 42 -2.26 -13.20 -13.50
CA ASN A 42 -3.17 -14.09 -14.20
C ASN A 42 -4.64 -13.69 -13.93
N ALA A 43 -4.98 -13.35 -12.68
CA ALA A 43 -6.31 -12.83 -12.36
C ALA A 43 -6.62 -11.51 -13.11
N GLU A 44 -5.66 -10.57 -13.22
CA GLU A 44 -5.84 -9.36 -14.04
C GLU A 44 -6.21 -9.70 -15.48
N LYS A 45 -5.49 -10.65 -16.10
CA LYS A 45 -5.72 -11.09 -17.48
C LYS A 45 -7.13 -11.68 -17.67
N GLU A 46 -7.57 -12.52 -16.74
CA GLU A 46 -8.91 -13.11 -16.81
C GLU A 46 -10.01 -12.05 -16.64
N TRP A 47 -9.85 -11.11 -15.72
CA TRP A 47 -10.78 -10.00 -15.55
C TRP A 47 -10.88 -9.13 -16.83
N ILE A 48 -9.75 -8.82 -17.47
CA ILE A 48 -9.70 -8.03 -18.72
C ILE A 48 -10.42 -8.75 -19.87
N LYS A 49 -10.31 -10.09 -19.93
CA LYS A 49 -11.04 -10.89 -20.95
C LYS A 49 -12.55 -10.89 -20.71
N THR A 50 -12.96 -10.90 -19.42
CA THR A 50 -14.36 -11.04 -19.05
C THR A 50 -15.16 -9.75 -19.26
N ASN A 51 -14.52 -8.59 -19.09
CA ASN A 51 -15.20 -7.30 -19.18
C ASN A 51 -14.30 -6.22 -19.79
N SER A 52 -14.73 -5.62 -20.90
CA SER A 52 -13.99 -4.56 -21.58
C SER A 52 -13.98 -3.24 -20.80
N ASN A 53 -14.99 -3.02 -19.91
CA ASN A 53 -15.13 -1.80 -19.09
C ASN A 53 -14.54 -1.96 -17.69
N ILE A 54 -13.40 -2.69 -17.61
CA ILE A 54 -12.70 -2.91 -16.35
C ILE A 54 -11.46 -2.04 -16.26
N SER A 55 -11.18 -1.54 -15.05
CA SER A 55 -9.93 -0.89 -14.66
C SER A 55 -9.23 -1.71 -13.57
N ILE A 56 -7.96 -1.96 -13.76
CA ILE A 56 -7.12 -2.70 -12.81
C ILE A 56 -6.39 -1.70 -11.92
N PHE A 57 -6.69 -1.68 -10.64
CA PHE A 57 -5.98 -0.88 -9.65
C PHE A 57 -4.84 -1.70 -9.05
N ARG A 58 -3.59 -1.38 -9.41
CA ARG A 58 -2.39 -1.97 -8.83
C ARG A 58 -2.00 -1.20 -7.58
N ILE A 59 -2.42 -1.73 -6.44
CA ILE A 59 -2.41 -1.03 -5.16
C ILE A 59 -1.14 -1.37 -4.39
N ALA A 60 -0.50 -0.35 -3.81
CA ALA A 60 0.62 -0.47 -2.90
C ALA A 60 0.20 -1.01 -1.51
N GLY A 61 1.09 -1.04 -0.54
CA GLY A 61 0.79 -1.49 0.81
C GLY A 61 -0.30 -0.63 1.47
N ILE A 62 -1.49 -1.18 1.69
CA ILE A 62 -2.59 -0.45 2.33
C ILE A 62 -2.33 -0.34 3.83
N TYR A 63 -2.50 0.87 4.39
CA TYR A 63 -2.46 1.12 5.83
C TYR A 63 -3.68 1.89 6.32
N GLY A 64 -3.95 1.81 7.63
CA GLY A 64 -5.06 2.46 8.31
C GLY A 64 -5.20 1.96 9.74
N LEU A 65 -6.31 2.28 10.44
CA LEU A 65 -6.46 2.07 11.88
C LEU A 65 -6.17 0.63 12.35
N LYS A 66 -6.53 -0.39 11.56
CA LYS A 66 -6.34 -1.81 11.90
C LYS A 66 -5.10 -2.44 11.25
N ARG A 67 -4.28 -1.65 10.54
CA ARG A 67 -3.12 -2.15 9.80
C ARG A 67 -2.04 -1.08 9.66
N HIS A 68 -1.14 -1.02 10.62
CA HIS A 68 0.05 -0.17 10.60
C HIS A 68 1.13 -0.72 11.56
N PRO A 69 2.42 -0.36 11.41
CA PRO A 69 3.52 -0.96 12.16
C PRO A 69 3.42 -0.74 13.67
N MET A 70 2.82 0.35 14.12
CA MET A 70 2.70 0.66 15.54
C MET A 70 1.76 -0.31 16.32
N ILE A 71 0.93 -1.08 15.63
CA ILE A 71 0.13 -2.13 16.28
C ILE A 71 1.07 -3.17 16.92
N ARG A 72 1.94 -3.78 16.11
CA ARG A 72 2.90 -4.78 16.61
C ARG A 72 3.88 -4.17 17.62
N TYR A 73 4.29 -2.92 17.39
CA TYR A 73 5.17 -2.20 18.31
C TYR A 73 4.53 -2.09 19.71
N LEU A 74 3.27 -1.68 19.80
CA LEU A 74 2.54 -1.55 21.08
C LEU A 74 2.20 -2.92 21.72
N GLU A 75 2.16 -3.98 20.92
CA GLU A 75 2.05 -5.38 21.39
C GLU A 75 3.38 -5.96 21.87
N GLY A 76 4.46 -5.17 21.87
CA GLY A 76 5.79 -5.57 22.40
C GLY A 76 6.82 -5.94 21.34
N ASN A 77 6.44 -6.09 20.05
CA ASN A 77 7.40 -6.35 18.98
C ASN A 77 7.96 -5.01 18.45
N LYS A 78 9.06 -4.57 19.02
CA LYS A 78 9.73 -3.31 18.69
C LYS A 78 10.72 -3.41 17.52
N GLU A 79 10.89 -4.60 16.96
CA GLU A 79 11.86 -4.86 15.88
C GLU A 79 11.36 -4.34 14.54
N ILE A 80 12.20 -3.53 13.89
CA ILE A 80 11.96 -3.02 12.54
C ILE A 80 13.11 -3.47 11.62
N ILE A 81 12.74 -4.19 10.57
CA ILE A 81 13.71 -4.60 9.56
C ILE A 81 14.09 -3.39 8.72
N VAL A 82 15.40 -3.14 8.63
CA VAL A 82 15.98 -2.07 7.80
C VAL A 82 16.80 -2.69 6.69
N LYS A 83 16.44 -2.40 5.45
CA LYS A 83 17.23 -2.68 4.24
C LYS A 83 17.69 -1.36 3.66
N LYS A 84 18.99 -1.26 3.32
CA LYS A 84 19.58 -0.07 2.70
C LYS A 84 18.78 0.31 1.43
N ASP A 85 18.52 1.57 1.25
CA ASP A 85 17.86 2.18 0.08
C ASP A 85 16.46 1.64 -0.22
N TYR A 86 15.83 0.93 0.72
CA TYR A 86 14.48 0.41 0.57
C TYR A 86 13.42 1.34 1.16
N ILE A 87 12.53 1.81 0.31
CA ILE A 87 11.37 2.63 0.70
C ILE A 87 10.10 1.91 0.26
N PRO A 88 9.25 1.49 1.21
CA PRO A 88 8.00 0.83 0.87
C PRO A 88 6.98 1.81 0.30
N ASN A 89 6.34 1.44 -0.81
CA ASN A 89 5.18 2.16 -1.33
C ASN A 89 3.95 1.82 -0.48
N ARG A 90 3.12 2.84 -0.20
CA ARG A 90 1.95 2.72 0.68
C ARG A 90 0.78 3.52 0.13
N ILE A 91 -0.40 3.29 0.70
CA ILE A 91 -1.60 4.11 0.51
C ILE A 91 -2.48 4.05 1.75
N HIS A 92 -3.00 5.16 2.22
CA HIS A 92 -3.99 5.17 3.28
C HIS A 92 -5.34 4.64 2.77
N VAL A 93 -6.02 3.82 3.56
CA VAL A 93 -7.30 3.20 3.15
C VAL A 93 -8.37 4.23 2.78
N GLU A 94 -8.42 5.38 3.45
CA GLU A 94 -9.37 6.45 3.13
C GLU A 94 -9.04 7.13 1.78
N ASP A 95 -7.75 7.29 1.44
CA ASP A 95 -7.34 7.79 0.14
C ASP A 95 -7.68 6.77 -0.96
N LEU A 96 -7.38 5.49 -0.74
CA LEU A 96 -7.75 4.42 -1.67
C LEU A 96 -9.26 4.42 -1.96
N SER A 97 -10.09 4.48 -0.92
CA SER A 97 -11.55 4.51 -1.07
C SER A 97 -12.02 5.74 -1.83
N SER A 98 -11.48 6.91 -1.48
CA SER A 98 -11.84 8.18 -2.15
C SER A 98 -11.41 8.20 -3.61
N ILE A 99 -10.23 7.67 -3.93
CA ILE A 99 -9.73 7.52 -5.31
C ILE A 99 -10.66 6.61 -6.11
N ALA A 100 -11.05 5.45 -5.55
CA ALA A 100 -11.94 4.52 -6.24
C ALA A 100 -13.32 5.15 -6.54
N ILE A 101 -13.90 5.83 -5.57
CA ILE A 101 -15.19 6.53 -5.74
C ILE A 101 -15.07 7.62 -6.82
N GLN A 102 -14.06 8.50 -6.72
CA GLN A 102 -13.89 9.57 -7.71
C GLN A 102 -13.58 9.05 -9.10
N PHE A 103 -12.84 7.94 -9.22
CA PHE A 103 -12.55 7.30 -10.50
C PHE A 103 -13.83 6.79 -11.19
N LEU A 104 -14.74 6.18 -10.42
CA LEU A 104 -16.03 5.73 -10.92
C LEU A 104 -16.96 6.91 -11.29
N THR A 105 -17.06 7.92 -10.41
CA THR A 105 -17.95 9.07 -10.61
C THR A 105 -17.52 9.97 -11.76
N LYS A 106 -16.21 10.14 -11.96
CA LYS A 106 -15.68 10.89 -13.12
C LYS A 106 -15.64 10.07 -14.42
N ASN A 107 -16.07 8.83 -14.37
CA ASN A 107 -16.11 7.92 -15.52
C ASN A 107 -14.78 7.83 -16.29
N LEU A 108 -13.65 7.85 -15.57
CA LEU A 108 -12.33 7.75 -16.19
C LEU A 108 -12.12 6.38 -16.83
N ASN A 109 -11.61 6.34 -18.05
CA ASN A 109 -11.39 5.10 -18.79
C ASN A 109 -9.89 4.77 -18.91
N CYS A 110 -9.32 4.23 -17.85
CA CYS A 110 -7.92 3.76 -17.82
C CYS A 110 -7.89 2.27 -17.48
N LYS A 111 -7.19 1.50 -18.30
CA LYS A 111 -7.06 0.04 -18.09
C LYS A 111 -6.27 -0.28 -16.84
N ILE A 112 -5.14 0.38 -16.64
CA ILE A 112 -4.23 0.18 -15.50
C ILE A 112 -4.14 1.49 -14.75
N VAL A 113 -4.20 1.42 -13.42
CA VAL A 113 -4.03 2.56 -12.52
C VAL A 113 -3.16 2.13 -11.34
N ASN A 114 -2.01 2.76 -11.19
CA ASN A 114 -1.17 2.58 -10.01
C ASN A 114 -1.70 3.42 -8.85
N ILE A 115 -1.74 2.82 -7.65
CA ILE A 115 -2.25 3.48 -6.45
C ILE A 115 -1.21 3.41 -5.35
N CYS A 116 -0.56 4.54 -5.07
CA CYS A 116 0.29 4.74 -3.89
C CYS A 116 0.24 6.20 -3.44
N ASP A 117 0.64 6.46 -2.20
CA ASP A 117 0.99 7.80 -1.77
C ASP A 117 2.39 8.18 -2.29
N GLN A 118 2.75 9.44 -2.16
CA GLN A 118 4.04 9.94 -2.62
C GLN A 118 5.10 10.00 -1.51
N ASN A 119 4.83 9.38 -0.36
CA ASN A 119 5.73 9.42 0.78
C ASN A 119 6.96 8.55 0.56
N LYS A 120 8.14 9.17 0.60
CA LYS A 120 9.43 8.51 0.49
C LYS A 120 10.11 8.42 1.86
N ILE A 121 9.55 7.62 2.76
CA ILE A 121 10.08 7.40 4.10
C ILE A 121 10.16 5.92 4.43
N SER A 122 11.25 5.49 5.05
CA SER A 122 11.43 4.10 5.51
C SER A 122 10.46 3.75 6.64
N SER A 123 10.27 2.47 6.88
CA SER A 123 9.43 2.01 8.01
C SER A 123 10.06 2.39 9.35
N TYR A 124 11.39 2.33 9.47
CA TYR A 124 12.09 2.70 10.70
C TYR A 124 11.93 4.18 11.02
N GLU A 125 12.23 5.08 10.06
CA GLU A 125 12.10 6.53 10.28
C GLU A 125 10.69 6.94 10.67
N ALA A 126 9.67 6.32 10.04
CA ALA A 126 8.28 6.60 10.36
C ALA A 126 7.90 6.14 11.78
N VAL A 127 8.33 4.94 12.18
CA VAL A 127 8.08 4.42 13.54
C VAL A 127 8.86 5.24 14.56
N LYS A 128 10.14 5.53 14.30
CA LYS A 128 10.96 6.38 15.18
C LYS A 128 10.33 7.76 15.40
N HIS A 129 9.85 8.41 14.33
CA HIS A 129 9.14 9.68 14.46
C HIS A 129 7.96 9.61 15.44
N VAL A 130 7.17 8.53 15.36
CA VAL A 130 6.01 8.34 16.26
C VAL A 130 6.45 8.05 17.70
N THR A 131 7.46 7.21 17.89
CA THR A 131 7.98 6.89 19.23
C THR A 131 8.58 8.12 19.90
N ASP A 132 9.35 8.94 19.20
CA ASP A 132 9.89 10.21 19.70
C ASP A 132 8.78 11.18 20.11
N LYS A 133 7.74 11.35 19.27
CA LYS A 133 6.59 12.23 19.57
C LYS A 133 5.74 11.78 20.74
N LEU A 134 5.66 10.48 20.98
CA LEU A 134 4.88 9.88 22.08
C LEU A 134 5.74 9.56 23.30
N LYS A 135 7.03 9.86 23.29
CA LYS A 135 8.01 9.54 24.35
C LYS A 135 8.01 8.04 24.68
N LEU A 136 7.90 7.20 23.67
CA LEU A 136 8.01 5.76 23.75
C LEU A 136 9.47 5.34 23.55
N GLU A 137 9.79 4.09 23.87
CA GLU A 137 11.10 3.51 23.63
C GLU A 137 11.45 3.51 22.14
N GLU A 138 12.72 3.66 21.81
CA GLU A 138 13.18 3.63 20.41
C GLU A 138 12.99 2.24 19.80
N PRO A 139 12.54 2.13 18.51
CA PRO A 139 12.45 0.84 17.84
C PRO A 139 13.83 0.20 17.64
N LEU A 140 13.89 -1.12 17.75
CA LEU A 140 15.10 -1.91 17.53
C LEU A 140 15.33 -2.13 16.02
N ILE A 141 16.54 -1.84 15.55
CA ILE A 141 16.91 -2.07 14.17
C ILE A 141 17.36 -3.53 13.99
N ILE A 142 16.66 -4.24 13.10
CA ILE A 142 17.09 -5.54 12.59
C ILE A 142 17.57 -5.36 11.15
N LYS A 143 18.86 -5.63 10.91
CA LYS A 143 19.42 -5.58 9.55
C LYS A 143 18.75 -6.66 8.68
N TYR A 144 18.27 -6.26 7.50
CA TYR A 144 17.71 -7.19 6.54
C TYR A 144 18.67 -8.35 6.23
N ASN A 145 18.18 -9.57 6.40
CA ASN A 145 18.86 -10.80 6.02
C ASN A 145 17.82 -11.76 5.39
N PRO A 146 17.92 -12.05 4.07
CA PRO A 146 16.94 -12.87 3.38
C PRO A 146 16.84 -14.30 3.92
N ASN A 147 17.91 -14.80 4.57
CA ASN A 147 17.95 -16.15 5.12
C ASN A 147 17.33 -16.26 6.52
N LYS A 148 17.01 -15.13 7.16
CA LYS A 148 16.46 -15.08 8.53
C LYS A 148 15.00 -14.62 8.57
N ILE A 149 14.35 -14.47 7.43
CA ILE A 149 12.95 -14.02 7.34
C ILE A 149 12.13 -14.99 6.49
N SER A 150 10.82 -15.02 6.71
CA SER A 150 9.89 -15.84 5.92
C SER A 150 9.87 -15.44 4.44
N ASP A 151 9.54 -16.37 3.55
CA ASP A 151 9.41 -16.10 2.11
C ASP A 151 8.38 -15.01 1.82
N SER A 152 7.30 -14.98 2.58
CA SER A 152 6.29 -13.93 2.48
C SER A 152 6.87 -12.55 2.79
N LEU A 153 7.69 -12.44 3.82
CA LEU A 153 8.32 -11.17 4.20
C LEU A 153 9.45 -10.81 3.24
N ARG A 154 10.22 -11.79 2.76
CA ARG A 154 11.28 -11.62 1.75
C ARG A 154 10.73 -10.94 0.50
N SER A 155 9.57 -11.38 0.01
CA SER A 155 8.93 -10.83 -1.20
C SER A 155 8.62 -9.33 -1.11
N PHE A 156 8.51 -8.76 0.09
CA PHE A 156 8.33 -7.32 0.27
C PHE A 156 9.63 -6.53 0.19
N TYR A 157 10.74 -7.12 0.67
CA TYR A 157 12.02 -6.43 0.73
C TYR A 157 12.93 -6.68 -0.48
N GLU A 158 12.64 -7.70 -1.31
CA GLU A 158 13.53 -8.10 -2.39
C GLU A 158 13.65 -7.03 -3.47
N PHE A 159 12.56 -6.37 -3.80
CA PHE A 159 12.50 -5.37 -4.87
C PHE A 159 12.35 -3.95 -4.31
N ASN A 160 13.10 -3.03 -4.89
CA ASN A 160 12.98 -1.60 -4.62
C ASN A 160 12.19 -0.95 -5.77
N ARG A 161 10.87 -0.86 -5.60
CA ARG A 161 9.96 -0.28 -6.58
C ARG A 161 9.73 1.19 -6.29
N ILE A 162 9.90 2.03 -7.30
CA ILE A 162 9.55 3.46 -7.25
C ILE A 162 8.29 3.63 -8.10
N ILE A 163 7.14 3.56 -7.47
CA ILE A 163 5.85 3.60 -8.17
C ILE A 163 5.47 5.05 -8.47
N LYS A 164 5.18 5.34 -9.73
CA LYS A 164 4.58 6.59 -10.22
C LYS A 164 3.09 6.36 -10.50
N CYS A 165 2.25 7.28 -10.07
CA CYS A 165 0.78 7.21 -10.19
C CYS A 165 0.27 8.27 -11.16
N LYS A 166 0.70 8.18 -12.43
CA LYS A 166 0.42 9.20 -13.47
C LYS A 166 -1.07 9.44 -13.70
N VAL A 167 -1.90 8.39 -13.63
CA VAL A 167 -3.36 8.52 -13.79
C VAL A 167 -3.96 9.30 -12.63
N ILE A 168 -3.52 9.04 -11.41
CA ILE A 168 -4.00 9.74 -10.21
C ILE A 168 -3.60 11.22 -10.26
N GLU A 169 -2.37 11.50 -10.65
CA GLU A 169 -1.83 12.86 -10.71
C GLU A 169 -2.42 13.67 -11.87
N ASN A 170 -2.39 13.13 -13.09
CA ASN A 170 -2.68 13.88 -14.31
C ASN A 170 -4.15 13.87 -14.71
N GLN A 171 -4.86 12.74 -14.51
CA GLN A 171 -6.24 12.60 -14.95
C GLN A 171 -7.24 12.80 -13.81
N LEU A 172 -7.03 12.10 -12.66
CA LEU A 172 -7.90 12.26 -11.51
C LEU A 172 -7.66 13.58 -10.79
N LYS A 173 -6.40 14.07 -10.79
CA LYS A 173 -5.91 15.26 -10.04
C LYS A 173 -6.29 15.17 -8.57
N TYR A 174 -6.08 13.99 -8.00
CA TYR A 174 -6.48 13.69 -6.63
C TYR A 174 -5.59 14.41 -5.61
N LYS A 175 -6.23 15.05 -4.64
CA LYS A 175 -5.54 15.63 -3.48
C LYS A 175 -5.62 14.64 -2.32
N TYR A 176 -4.47 14.10 -1.90
CA TYR A 176 -4.40 13.14 -0.82
C TYR A 176 -4.89 13.74 0.50
N LYS A 177 -5.73 12.99 1.22
CA LYS A 177 -6.17 13.34 2.59
C LYS A 177 -5.04 13.10 3.60
N HIS A 178 -4.20 12.10 3.31
CA HIS A 178 -3.05 11.71 4.13
C HIS A 178 -1.74 11.85 3.35
N PRO A 179 -1.32 13.11 3.01
CA PRO A 179 -0.14 13.35 2.19
C PRO A 179 1.17 13.12 2.94
N ASP A 180 1.13 12.97 4.28
CA ASP A 180 2.27 12.79 5.16
C ASP A 180 2.06 11.53 6.01
N TYR A 181 2.83 10.47 5.70
CA TYR A 181 2.72 9.18 6.36
C TYR A 181 3.05 9.27 7.87
N THR A 182 4.01 10.10 8.27
CA THR A 182 4.40 10.21 9.68
C THR A 182 3.27 10.82 10.52
N LYS A 183 2.62 11.86 10.02
CA LYS A 183 1.46 12.48 10.66
C LYS A 183 0.27 11.53 10.70
N ALA A 184 0.01 10.82 9.60
CA ALA A 184 -1.05 9.81 9.56
C ALA A 184 -0.79 8.70 10.57
N LEU A 185 0.43 8.16 10.61
CA LEU A 185 0.83 7.09 11.54
C LEU A 185 0.72 7.55 13.00
N LEU A 186 1.15 8.77 13.31
CA LEU A 186 1.00 9.35 14.66
C LEU A 186 -0.47 9.46 15.07
N THR A 187 -1.33 9.93 14.16
CA THR A 187 -2.78 10.05 14.41
C THR A 187 -3.42 8.69 14.65
N LEU A 188 -3.10 7.69 13.81
CA LEU A 188 -3.59 6.32 13.95
C LEU A 188 -3.13 5.70 15.28
N THR A 189 -1.88 5.92 15.68
CA THR A 189 -1.33 5.41 16.93
C THR A 189 -2.03 6.01 18.15
N LYS A 190 -2.26 7.32 18.16
CA LYS A 190 -3.04 7.99 19.22
C LYS A 190 -4.46 7.43 19.35
N LYS A 191 -5.13 7.21 18.21
CA LYS A 191 -6.48 6.59 18.20
C LYS A 191 -6.44 5.17 18.79
N LEU A 192 -5.44 4.37 18.40
CA LEU A 192 -5.29 3.00 18.91
C LEU A 192 -5.08 2.96 20.41
N ILE A 193 -4.15 3.78 20.95
CA ILE A 193 -3.88 3.88 22.40
C ILE A 193 -5.16 4.27 23.15
N LYS A 194 -5.89 5.28 22.67
CA LYS A 194 -7.15 5.71 23.30
C LYS A 194 -8.19 4.58 23.33
N THR A 195 -8.32 3.81 22.25
CA THR A 195 -9.26 2.68 22.18
C THR A 195 -8.86 1.59 23.19
N GLN A 196 -7.57 1.25 23.30
CA GLN A 196 -7.07 0.25 24.24
C GLN A 196 -7.25 0.70 25.70
N MET A 197 -7.09 1.98 26.01
CA MET A 197 -7.35 2.52 27.35
C MET A 197 -8.83 2.40 27.74
N ASN A 198 -9.73 2.75 26.80
CA ASN A 198 -11.19 2.66 27.05
C ASN A 198 -11.67 1.22 27.24
N SER A 199 -11.06 0.24 26.54
CA SER A 199 -11.43 -1.19 26.67
C SER A 199 -10.91 -1.85 27.96
N ARG A 200 -10.01 -1.20 28.73
CA ARG A 200 -9.51 -1.68 30.03
C ARG A 200 -10.28 -1.09 31.22
N ILE A 201 -11.12 -0.09 30.99
CA ILE A 201 -11.91 0.60 32.02
C ILE A 201 -13.35 0.02 32.10
N ASN A 202 -13.78 -0.67 31.05
CA ASN A 202 -15.03 -1.41 30.98
C ASN A 202 -14.79 -2.91 31.21
#